data_87a2ea2edc0ceb2f3e19f443ba81ea11
#
_entry.id   87a2ea2edc0ceb2f3e19f443ba81ea11
#
_cell.length_a   1.000
_cell.length_b   1.000
_cell.length_c   1.000
_cell.angle_alpha   90.00
_cell.angle_beta   90.00
_cell.angle_gamma   90.00
#
_symmetry.space_group_name_H-M   'P 1'
#
loop_
_entity.id
_entity.type
_entity.pdbx_description
1 polymer ?
#
loop_
_entity_poly.entity_id
_entity_poly.type
_entity_poly.pdbx_seq_one_letter_code
_entity_poly.pdbx_strand_id
1 'polypeptide(L)' 'MELKLKQVGENTYELDVRGNTCPFPQIFTELALKKVGDAVLEVITDNPPSARDLPLVLKKKGYQVETAKEGDHWRIRIWK' A
#
# COMPACT_ATOMS: atom_id res chain seq x y z
N MET A 1 10.80 -10.61 9.50
CA MET A 1 9.79 -9.66 9.01
C MET A 1 9.27 -10.13 7.66
N GLU A 2 8.00 -10.45 7.58
CA GLU A 2 7.41 -10.98 6.34
C GLU A 2 6.52 -9.96 5.68
N LEU A 3 6.69 -9.84 4.35
CA LEU A 3 5.76 -9.05 3.54
C LEU A 3 4.56 -9.94 3.22
N LYS A 4 3.38 -9.51 3.62
CA LYS A 4 2.14 -10.19 3.29
C LYS A 4 1.66 -9.76 1.90
N LEU A 5 2.47 -10.05 0.92
CA LEU A 5 2.23 -9.67 -0.47
C LEU A 5 1.61 -10.83 -1.22
N LYS A 6 0.46 -10.58 -1.85
CA LYS A 6 -0.30 -11.61 -2.54
C LYS A 6 -0.74 -11.09 -3.89
N GLN A 7 -0.60 -11.92 -4.92
CA GLN A 7 -1.13 -11.56 -6.24
C GLN A 7 -2.63 -11.86 -6.27
N VAL A 8 -3.42 -10.82 -6.53
CA VAL A 8 -4.88 -10.94 -6.54
C VAL A 8 -5.48 -10.76 -7.94
N GLY A 9 -4.64 -10.45 -8.92
CA GLY A 9 -5.08 -10.29 -10.29
C GLY A 9 -3.92 -10.41 -11.24
N GLU A 10 -4.19 -10.32 -12.54
CA GLU A 10 -3.19 -10.52 -13.57
C GLU A 10 -1.99 -9.57 -13.43
N ASN A 11 -2.24 -8.34 -13.04
CA ASN A 11 -1.17 -7.35 -12.83
C ASN A 11 -1.42 -6.55 -11.55
N THR A 12 -2.01 -7.20 -10.55
CA THR A 12 -2.42 -6.55 -9.31
C THR A 12 -1.96 -7.38 -8.12
N TYR A 13 -1.34 -6.71 -7.15
CA TYR A 13 -0.88 -7.33 -5.93
C TYR A 13 -1.53 -6.64 -4.74
N GLU A 14 -1.70 -7.38 -3.66
CA GLU A 14 -2.28 -6.88 -2.42
C GLU A 14 -1.27 -7.02 -1.29
N LEU A 15 -1.06 -5.94 -0.55
CA LEU A 15 -0.16 -5.93 0.61
C LEU A 15 -0.99 -5.62 1.86
N ASP A 16 -1.05 -6.57 2.78
CA ASP A 16 -1.78 -6.40 4.03
C ASP A 16 -0.81 -5.93 5.12
N VAL A 17 -0.98 -4.69 5.55
CA VAL A 17 -0.17 -4.10 6.63
C VAL A 17 -1.02 -3.77 7.85
N ARG A 18 -2.21 -4.37 7.96
CA ARG A 18 -3.06 -4.17 9.12
C ARG A 18 -2.34 -4.67 10.38
N GLY A 19 -2.57 -3.96 11.48
CA GLY A 19 -1.90 -4.27 12.73
C GLY A 19 -0.52 -3.63 12.89
N ASN A 20 -0.02 -2.97 11.86
CA ASN A 20 1.26 -2.26 11.91
C ASN A 20 1.04 -0.76 12.01
N THR A 21 1.91 -0.09 12.73
CA THR A 21 1.84 1.36 12.92
C THR A 21 2.96 2.05 12.14
N CYS A 22 2.82 3.35 11.94
CA CYS A 22 3.85 4.16 11.30
C CYS A 22 5.19 3.96 12.03
N PRO A 23 6.35 3.78 11.34
CA PRO A 23 6.52 3.93 9.88
C PRO A 23 6.44 2.61 9.10
N PHE A 24 6.05 1.51 9.72
CA PHE A 24 6.11 0.18 9.10
C PHE A 24 5.28 0.04 7.82
N PRO A 25 4.03 0.52 7.76
CA PRO A 25 3.28 0.42 6.51
C PRO A 25 3.99 1.07 5.33
N GLN A 26 4.64 2.20 5.56
CA GLN A 26 5.40 2.89 4.51
C GLN A 26 6.59 2.05 4.05
N ILE A 27 7.33 1.48 5.01
CA ILE A 27 8.50 0.65 4.71
C ILE A 27 8.08 -0.57 3.87
N PHE A 28 7.03 -1.27 4.30
CA PHE A 28 6.54 -2.44 3.60
C PHE A 28 6.03 -2.10 2.20
N THR A 29 5.34 -0.97 2.07
CA THR A 29 4.83 -0.52 0.78
C THR A 29 5.97 -0.25 -0.20
N GLU A 30 7.02 0.41 0.24
CA GLU A 30 8.18 0.69 -0.61
C GLU A 30 8.90 -0.59 -1.04
N LEU A 31 9.04 -1.55 -0.13
CA LEU A 31 9.63 -2.84 -0.46
C LEU A 31 8.77 -3.61 -1.47
N ALA A 32 7.45 -3.59 -1.28
CA ALA A 32 6.54 -4.26 -2.19
C ALA A 32 6.57 -3.63 -3.58
N LEU A 33 6.63 -2.32 -3.66
CA LEU A 33 6.70 -1.63 -4.95
C LEU A 33 7.94 -2.03 -5.74
N LYS A 34 9.05 -2.25 -5.06
CA LYS A 34 10.26 -2.74 -5.72
C LYS A 34 10.09 -4.15 -6.27
N LYS A 35 9.27 -4.97 -5.61
CA LYS A 35 9.04 -6.35 -6.03
C LYS A 35 8.05 -6.46 -7.18
N VAL A 36 7.00 -5.64 -7.16
CA VAL A 36 5.95 -5.75 -8.17
C VAL A 36 6.23 -4.94 -9.44
N GLY A 37 7.19 -4.02 -9.39
CA GLY A 37 7.56 -3.21 -10.55
C GLY A 37 6.43 -2.30 -11.01
N ASP A 38 5.95 -2.48 -12.24
CA ASP A 38 4.91 -1.64 -12.82
C ASP A 38 3.49 -2.13 -12.53
N ALA A 39 3.34 -3.21 -11.77
CA ALA A 39 2.02 -3.73 -11.41
C ALA A 39 1.30 -2.80 -10.44
N VAL A 40 -0.01 -2.96 -10.36
CA VAL A 40 -0.83 -2.22 -9.39
C VAL A 40 -0.65 -2.86 -8.02
N LEU A 41 -0.41 -2.03 -7.01
CA LEU A 41 -0.29 -2.49 -5.63
C LEU A 41 -1.45 -1.93 -4.82
N GLU A 42 -2.17 -2.81 -4.11
CA GLU A 42 -3.23 -2.40 -3.19
C GLU A 42 -2.75 -2.65 -1.78
N VAL A 43 -2.60 -1.59 -1.00
CA VAL A 43 -2.16 -1.67 0.40
C VAL A 43 -3.37 -1.56 1.31
N ILE A 44 -3.47 -2.50 2.25
CA ILE A 44 -4.57 -2.50 3.23
C ILE A 44 -3.99 -2.14 4.59
N THR A 45 -4.47 -1.05 5.17
CA THR A 45 -4.02 -0.58 6.48
C THR A 45 -5.22 -0.19 7.35
N ASP A 46 -5.12 -0.46 8.64
CA ASP A 46 -6.10 -0.01 9.62
C ASP A 46 -5.55 1.13 10.49
N ASN A 47 -4.38 1.67 10.13
CA ASN A 47 -3.74 2.74 10.86
C ASN A 47 -4.06 4.10 10.20
N PRO A 48 -4.86 4.98 10.85
CA PRO A 48 -5.26 6.24 10.23
C PRO A 48 -4.11 7.14 9.79
N PRO A 49 -3.06 7.36 10.58
CA PRO A 49 -1.92 8.17 10.12
C PRO A 49 -1.27 7.60 8.87
N SER A 50 -1.13 6.29 8.77
CA SER A 50 -0.54 5.65 7.60
C SER A 50 -1.42 5.81 6.37
N ALA A 51 -2.72 5.67 6.53
CA ALA A 51 -3.67 5.84 5.43
C ALA A 51 -3.64 7.25 4.85
N ARG A 52 -3.31 8.24 5.68
CA ARG A 52 -3.20 9.64 5.25
C ARG A 52 -1.85 9.93 4.64
N ASP A 53 -0.77 9.44 5.26
CA ASP A 53 0.59 9.79 4.86
C ASP A 53 1.08 9.02 3.64
N LEU A 54 0.70 7.76 3.49
CA LEU A 54 1.14 6.96 2.35
C LEU A 54 0.83 7.60 0.99
N PRO A 55 -0.41 8.06 0.74
CA PRO A 55 -0.70 8.70 -0.53
C PRO A 55 0.18 9.91 -0.81
N LEU A 56 0.45 10.72 0.21
CA LEU A 56 1.27 11.93 0.04
C LEU A 56 2.71 11.58 -0.34
N VAL A 57 3.29 10.61 0.36
CA VAL A 57 4.66 10.18 0.11
C VAL A 57 4.80 9.57 -1.29
N LEU A 58 3.86 8.73 -1.68
CA LEU A 58 3.91 8.04 -2.96
C LEU A 58 3.68 8.98 -4.14
N LYS A 59 2.80 9.96 -3.98
CA LYS A 59 2.59 10.96 -5.02
C LYS A 59 3.86 11.77 -5.27
N LYS A 60 4.61 12.06 -4.22
CA LYS A 60 5.89 12.76 -4.36
C LYS A 60 6.91 11.95 -5.13
N LYS A 61 6.78 10.63 -5.12
CA LYS A 61 7.67 9.72 -5.83
C LYS A 61 7.23 9.45 -7.27
N GLY A 62 6.14 10.05 -7.71
CA GLY A 62 5.66 9.92 -9.07
C GLY A 62 4.63 8.84 -9.30
N TYR A 63 4.10 8.25 -8.24
CA TYR A 63 3.04 7.24 -8.34
C TYR A 63 1.66 7.88 -8.37
N GLN A 64 0.72 7.19 -9.01
CA GLN A 64 -0.69 7.52 -8.89
C GLN A 64 -1.23 6.77 -7.68
N VAL A 65 -2.06 7.44 -6.87
CA VAL A 65 -2.57 6.84 -5.64
C VAL A 65 -4.05 7.13 -5.51
N GLU A 66 -4.81 6.11 -5.15
CA GLU A 66 -6.23 6.23 -4.88
C GLU A 66 -6.53 5.55 -3.55
N THR A 67 -7.22 6.23 -2.65
CA THR A 67 -7.55 5.72 -1.33
C THR A 67 -9.05 5.54 -1.18
N ALA A 68 -9.46 4.38 -0.68
CA ALA A 68 -10.86 4.10 -0.38
C ALA A 68 -10.95 3.55 1.04
N LYS A 69 -11.97 4.00 1.78
CA LYS A 69 -12.22 3.47 3.11
C LYS A 69 -13.20 2.31 3.01
N GLU A 70 -12.83 1.19 3.60
CA GLU A 70 -13.64 -0.04 3.60
C GLU A 70 -13.85 -0.50 5.05
N GLY A 71 -14.95 -0.07 5.66
CA GLY A 71 -15.25 -0.46 7.05
C GLY A 71 -14.25 0.12 8.03
N ASP A 72 -13.47 -0.75 8.67
CA ASP A 72 -12.49 -0.38 9.68
C ASP A 72 -11.06 -0.27 9.13
N HIS A 73 -10.89 -0.32 7.82
CA HIS A 73 -9.58 -0.21 7.20
C HIS A 73 -9.65 0.61 5.92
N TRP A 74 -8.48 0.94 5.39
CA TRP A 74 -8.34 1.68 4.14
C TRP A 74 -7.62 0.82 3.11
N ARG A 75 -8.08 0.90 1.86
CA ARG A 75 -7.42 0.26 0.72
C ARG A 75 -6.80 1.36 -0.13
N ILE A 76 -5.49 1.30 -0.31
CA ILE A 76 -4.73 2.30 -1.05
C ILE A 76 -4.21 1.65 -2.32
N ARG A 77 -4.72 2.08 -3.47
CA ARG A 77 -4.30 1.55 -4.77
C ARG A 77 -3.21 2.44 -5.33
N ILE A 78 -2.10 1.83 -5.72
CA ILE A 78 -0.90 2.53 -6.19
C ILE A 78 -0.48 1.97 -7.54
N TRP A 79 -0.24 2.87 -8.51
CA TRP A 79 0.26 2.48 -9.83
C TRP A 79 1.06 3.62 -10.43
N LYS A 80 1.73 3.34 -11.52
CA LYS A 80 2.48 4.36 -12.26
C LYS A 80 1.71 4.91 -13.44
#